data_f2494fa7ef6ee76d423408cc7f658444
#
_entry.id   f2494fa7ef6ee76d423408cc7f658444
#
_cell.length_a   1.000
_cell.length_b   1.000
_cell.length_c   1.000
_cell.angle_alpha   90.00
_cell.angle_beta   90.00
_cell.angle_gamma   90.00
#
_symmetry.space_group_name_H-M   'P 1'
#
loop_
_entity.id
_entity.type
_entity.pdbx_description
1 polymer ?
#
loop_
_entity_poly.entity_id
_entity_poly.type
_entity_poly.pdbx_seq_one_letter_code
_entity_poly.pdbx_strand_id
1 'polypeptide(L)'
;PVQWGLAAGVEPEKLVQGVPEPADFDAFWNRQKQELAAVPLRVLEKKPVRLNGACDVYDVKLSCVGPRPVSGYLSIPKNAKPGSLPAELRFDGYSVQGAKIVESSRAIVFFVNPHGIENGREAAYYDALRKGELSGYGFRNSENLKPETVYFRFMILRGVRAAEFLKSLPEWNGKTLKVIGGSQGAFQATAVCGLIDGATECHLAIPWFCDLGGIAKGRVRGWRPDLQPGLGCYDTVNFAARVKCPVRIDAGLSDWVCPPSGVWILYNNLKVPFKSMTMRQGLDHAVYHGFDRNAVPRYTVKE
;
A
#
# COMPACT_ATOMS: atom_id res chain seq x y z
N PRO A 1 -9.35 -31.56 -6.64
CA PRO A 1 -10.67 -30.94 -6.58
C PRO A 1 -10.52 -29.47 -6.98
N VAL A 2 -11.30 -29.06 -7.99
CA VAL A 2 -11.35 -27.65 -8.39
C VAL A 2 -12.21 -26.95 -7.35
N GLN A 3 -11.63 -26.01 -6.61
CA GLN A 3 -12.42 -25.13 -5.72
C GLN A 3 -13.04 -24.00 -6.55
N TRP A 4 -14.36 -23.89 -6.52
CA TRP A 4 -15.10 -22.82 -7.15
C TRP A 4 -15.43 -21.78 -6.07
N GLY A 5 -15.02 -20.56 -6.27
CA GLY A 5 -15.39 -19.44 -5.41
C GLY A 5 -16.39 -18.54 -6.15
N LEU A 6 -17.64 -18.54 -5.71
CA LEU A 6 -18.65 -17.60 -6.16
C LEU A 6 -19.10 -16.75 -4.98
N ALA A 7 -19.29 -15.46 -5.19
CA ALA A 7 -19.84 -14.57 -4.19
C ALA A 7 -20.79 -13.54 -4.84
N ALA A 8 -21.76 -13.08 -4.07
CA ALA A 8 -22.68 -12.01 -4.45
C ALA A 8 -22.72 -10.97 -3.32
N GLY A 9 -22.82 -9.71 -3.70
CA GLY A 9 -23.07 -8.61 -2.78
C GLY A 9 -24.52 -8.14 -2.91
N VAL A 10 -25.18 -7.99 -1.75
CA VAL A 10 -26.52 -7.37 -1.69
C VAL A 10 -26.35 -6.03 -0.97
N GLU A 11 -26.79 -4.96 -1.61
CA GLU A 11 -26.72 -3.58 -1.10
C GLU A 11 -25.33 -3.22 -0.50
N PRO A 12 -24.20 -3.50 -1.21
CA PRO A 12 -22.88 -3.34 -0.64
C PRO A 12 -22.55 -1.88 -0.31
N GLU A 13 -23.23 -0.92 -0.93
CA GLU A 13 -23.15 0.52 -0.63
C GLU A 13 -23.68 0.87 0.78
N LYS A 14 -24.46 0.00 1.41
CA LYS A 14 -24.94 0.16 2.79
C LYS A 14 -23.97 -0.40 3.83
N LEU A 15 -22.91 -1.07 3.42
CA LEU A 15 -21.92 -1.61 4.35
C LEU A 15 -21.17 -0.48 5.06
N VAL A 16 -21.14 -0.55 6.37
CA VAL A 16 -20.37 0.34 7.26
C VAL A 16 -19.36 -0.47 8.05
N GLN A 17 -18.28 0.17 8.48
CA GLN A 17 -17.22 -0.50 9.23
C GLN A 17 -17.72 -1.15 10.53
N GLY A 18 -17.05 -2.22 10.95
CA GLY A 18 -17.46 -3.03 12.10
C GLY A 18 -17.22 -2.38 13.45
N VAL A 19 -16.17 -1.55 13.54
CA VAL A 19 -15.82 -0.71 14.70
C VAL A 19 -15.63 0.73 14.24
N PRO A 20 -15.97 1.72 15.08
CA PRO A 20 -15.77 3.12 14.71
C PRO A 20 -14.28 3.46 14.58
N GLU A 21 -13.99 4.50 13.81
CA GLU A 21 -12.67 5.11 13.78
C GLU A 21 -12.27 5.61 15.17
N PRO A 22 -11.00 5.42 15.61
CA PRO A 22 -10.51 6.02 16.84
C PRO A 22 -10.66 7.53 16.84
N ALA A 23 -11.17 8.09 17.94
CA ALA A 23 -11.40 9.53 18.06
C ALA A 23 -10.12 10.37 17.91
N ASP A 24 -8.97 9.79 18.20
CA ASP A 24 -7.66 10.41 18.12
C ASP A 24 -6.88 10.07 16.83
N PHE A 25 -7.51 9.45 15.84
CA PHE A 25 -6.86 9.01 14.59
C PHE A 25 -6.03 10.12 13.94
N ASP A 26 -6.61 11.31 13.73
CA ASP A 26 -5.91 12.43 13.11
C ASP A 26 -4.82 12.99 14.02
N ALA A 27 -5.07 13.09 15.31
CA ALA A 27 -4.07 13.53 16.28
C ALA A 27 -2.86 12.57 16.31
N PHE A 28 -3.11 11.26 16.30
CA PHE A 28 -2.06 10.24 16.22
C PHE A 28 -1.20 10.43 14.97
N TRP A 29 -1.80 10.44 13.78
CA TRP A 29 -1.03 10.53 12.52
C TRP A 29 -0.37 11.89 12.33
N ASN A 30 -0.93 12.98 12.85
CA ASN A 30 -0.27 14.28 12.86
C ASN A 30 1.00 14.26 13.71
N ARG A 31 0.98 13.64 14.90
CA ARG A 31 2.21 13.43 15.70
C ARG A 31 3.24 12.60 14.93
N GLN A 32 2.82 11.52 14.25
CA GLN A 32 3.73 10.69 13.46
C GLN A 32 4.40 11.48 12.31
N LYS A 33 3.64 12.34 11.63
CA LYS A 33 4.19 13.22 10.59
C LYS A 33 5.15 14.26 11.16
N GLN A 34 4.88 14.79 12.35
CA GLN A 34 5.81 15.70 13.05
C GLN A 34 7.12 15.02 13.41
N GLU A 35 7.08 13.78 13.96
CA GLU A 35 8.27 12.98 14.22
C GLU A 35 9.07 12.72 12.93
N LEU A 36 8.40 12.41 11.83
CA LEU A 36 9.06 12.25 10.55
C LEU A 36 9.70 13.56 10.07
N ALA A 37 8.99 14.67 10.16
CA ALA A 37 9.50 15.99 9.74
C ALA A 37 10.72 16.45 10.55
N ALA A 38 10.85 16.05 11.81
CA ALA A 38 12.03 16.30 12.64
C ALA A 38 13.29 15.60 12.13
N VAL A 39 13.16 14.60 11.27
CA VAL A 39 14.29 13.93 10.60
C VAL A 39 14.44 14.54 9.20
N PRO A 40 15.49 15.34 8.91
CA PRO A 40 15.68 15.93 7.58
C PRO A 40 15.78 14.85 6.49
N LEU A 41 15.12 15.06 5.36
CA LEU A 41 15.27 14.19 4.19
C LEU A 41 16.72 14.26 3.68
N ARG A 42 17.40 13.11 3.70
CA ARG A 42 18.75 12.94 3.14
C ARG A 42 18.80 11.66 2.33
N VAL A 43 19.47 11.71 1.19
CA VAL A 43 19.86 10.51 0.46
C VAL A 43 21.09 9.94 1.15
N LEU A 44 20.91 8.82 1.84
CA LEU A 44 21.99 8.12 2.55
C LEU A 44 22.83 7.30 1.58
N GLU A 45 22.17 6.76 0.55
CA GLU A 45 22.79 5.92 -0.47
C GLU A 45 22.00 6.03 -1.79
N LYS A 46 22.70 6.12 -2.90
CA LYS A 46 22.15 6.03 -4.27
C LYS A 46 23.16 5.29 -5.14
N LYS A 47 23.07 3.96 -5.14
CA LYS A 47 23.97 3.09 -5.89
C LYS A 47 23.40 2.74 -7.26
N PRO A 48 24.15 2.88 -8.34
CA PRO A 48 23.70 2.41 -9.65
C PRO A 48 23.59 0.87 -9.65
N VAL A 49 22.45 0.38 -10.13
CA VAL A 49 22.19 -1.05 -10.33
C VAL A 49 22.26 -1.41 -11.81
N ARG A 50 21.70 -0.55 -12.66
CA ARG A 50 21.72 -0.70 -14.11
C ARG A 50 21.67 0.66 -14.79
N LEU A 51 22.64 0.95 -15.64
CA LEU A 51 22.77 2.22 -16.37
C LEU A 51 22.77 2.04 -17.90
N ASN A 52 22.65 0.82 -18.41
CA ASN A 52 22.72 0.48 -19.84
C ASN A 52 21.36 0.16 -20.49
N GLY A 53 20.24 0.29 -19.73
CA GLY A 53 18.88 0.09 -20.22
C GLY A 53 18.21 1.37 -20.72
N ALA A 54 16.88 1.32 -20.89
CA ALA A 54 16.05 2.48 -21.22
C ALA A 54 15.88 3.45 -20.02
N CYS A 55 16.08 2.95 -18.82
CA CYS A 55 16.09 3.71 -17.58
C CYS A 55 17.43 3.55 -16.85
N ASP A 56 17.81 4.57 -16.10
CA ASP A 56 18.83 4.46 -15.07
C ASP A 56 18.16 3.96 -13.78
N VAL A 57 18.67 2.85 -13.23
CA VAL A 57 18.13 2.20 -12.04
C VAL A 57 19.11 2.31 -10.90
N TYR A 58 18.64 2.77 -9.76
CA TYR A 58 19.42 2.96 -8.54
C TYR A 58 18.80 2.22 -7.35
N ASP A 59 19.64 1.62 -6.51
CA ASP A 59 19.26 1.24 -5.15
C ASP A 59 19.43 2.47 -4.25
N VAL A 60 18.33 2.90 -3.62
CA VAL A 60 18.27 4.15 -2.87
C VAL A 60 17.94 3.87 -1.41
N LYS A 61 18.68 4.53 -0.50
CA LYS A 61 18.33 4.61 0.92
C LYS A 61 18.16 6.08 1.33
N LEU A 62 17.08 6.34 2.09
CA LEU A 62 16.78 7.68 2.58
C LEU A 62 16.67 7.67 4.10
N SER A 63 17.04 8.79 4.73
CA SER A 63 16.78 9.00 6.15
C SER A 63 15.28 8.94 6.45
N CYS A 64 14.94 8.26 7.53
CA CYS A 64 13.56 8.13 8.01
C CYS A 64 13.55 8.00 9.53
N VAL A 65 12.42 8.29 10.15
CA VAL A 65 12.18 7.98 11.55
C VAL A 65 12.04 6.46 11.74
N GLY A 66 12.50 5.96 12.87
CA GLY A 66 12.42 4.54 13.23
C GLY A 66 13.73 3.79 12.99
N PRO A 67 13.72 2.46 13.21
CA PRO A 67 14.94 1.67 13.28
C PRO A 67 15.62 1.41 11.92
N ARG A 68 14.92 1.67 10.80
CA ARG A 68 15.43 1.39 9.45
C ARG A 68 15.13 2.54 8.49
N PRO A 69 15.99 2.77 7.48
CA PRO A 69 15.79 3.80 6.45
C PRO A 69 14.60 3.47 5.53
N VAL A 70 14.23 4.39 4.65
CA VAL A 70 13.57 4.00 3.40
C VAL A 70 14.60 3.28 2.55
N SER A 71 14.21 2.18 1.93
CA SER A 71 15.00 1.44 0.96
C SER A 71 14.12 1.13 -0.25
N GLY A 72 14.67 1.15 -1.46
CA GLY A 72 13.90 0.84 -2.67
C GLY A 72 14.69 1.04 -3.95
N TYR A 73 14.09 0.60 -5.07
CA TYR A 73 14.66 0.83 -6.39
C TYR A 73 14.00 2.04 -7.06
N LEU A 74 14.84 3.00 -7.44
CA LEU A 74 14.46 4.17 -8.21
C LEU A 74 14.85 3.95 -9.67
N SER A 75 13.86 4.07 -10.58
CA SER A 75 14.07 4.02 -12.03
C SER A 75 13.71 5.36 -12.65
N ILE A 76 14.64 5.94 -13.39
CA ILE A 76 14.47 7.22 -14.09
C ILE A 76 14.72 6.99 -15.59
N PRO A 77 13.77 7.35 -16.48
CA PRO A 77 13.99 7.30 -17.93
C PRO A 77 15.26 8.05 -18.34
N LYS A 78 16.06 7.45 -19.21
CA LYS A 78 17.26 8.12 -19.74
C LYS A 78 16.91 9.42 -20.45
N ASN A 79 17.80 10.39 -20.33
CA ASN A 79 17.67 11.71 -20.96
C ASN A 79 16.42 12.48 -20.52
N ALA A 80 15.86 12.16 -19.36
CA ALA A 80 14.78 12.92 -18.76
C ALA A 80 15.21 14.38 -18.52
N LYS A 81 14.39 15.31 -18.99
CA LYS A 81 14.64 16.74 -18.75
C LYS A 81 14.10 17.13 -17.38
N PRO A 82 14.68 18.13 -16.70
CA PRO A 82 14.09 18.68 -15.48
C PRO A 82 12.62 19.06 -15.69
N GLY A 83 11.78 18.73 -14.72
CA GLY A 83 10.35 19.07 -14.72
C GLY A 83 9.49 18.36 -15.76
N SER A 84 9.96 17.26 -16.38
CA SER A 84 9.27 16.64 -17.52
C SER A 84 8.46 15.39 -17.20
N LEU A 85 8.72 14.71 -16.08
CA LEU A 85 8.18 13.38 -15.83
C LEU A 85 7.16 13.34 -14.69
N PRO A 86 6.06 12.60 -14.84
CA PRO A 86 5.24 12.17 -13.72
C PRO A 86 6.04 11.21 -12.83
N ALA A 87 5.62 11.05 -11.57
CA ALA A 87 6.21 10.10 -10.64
C ALA A 87 5.21 9.02 -10.23
N GLU A 88 5.70 7.80 -10.03
CA GLU A 88 4.96 6.67 -9.49
C GLU A 88 5.64 6.14 -8.23
N LEU A 89 4.91 6.10 -7.13
CA LEU A 89 5.29 5.45 -5.89
C LEU A 89 4.61 4.09 -5.81
N ARG A 90 5.39 3.02 -5.63
CA ARG A 90 4.88 1.65 -5.69
C ARG A 90 5.20 0.85 -4.44
N PHE A 91 4.23 0.03 -4.00
CA PHE A 91 4.32 -0.84 -2.85
C PHE A 91 3.93 -2.27 -3.19
N ASP A 92 4.63 -3.24 -2.60
CA ASP A 92 4.35 -4.67 -2.78
C ASP A 92 3.42 -5.25 -1.69
N GLY A 93 2.94 -6.46 -1.93
CA GLY A 93 2.19 -7.26 -0.98
C GLY A 93 3.01 -7.72 0.22
N TYR A 94 2.38 -8.51 1.09
CA TYR A 94 3.03 -9.07 2.28
C TYR A 94 4.16 -10.03 1.89
N SER A 95 5.38 -9.65 2.21
CA SER A 95 6.55 -10.50 1.94
C SER A 95 7.76 -9.96 2.70
N VAL A 96 8.77 -10.81 2.91
CA VAL A 96 10.11 -10.41 3.35
C VAL A 96 11.07 -10.69 2.21
N GLN A 97 11.28 -9.69 1.36
CA GLN A 97 12.15 -9.75 0.17
C GLN A 97 12.62 -8.34 -0.20
N GLY A 98 13.55 -8.23 -1.14
CA GLY A 98 13.97 -6.95 -1.71
C GLY A 98 12.84 -6.27 -2.48
N ALA A 99 12.95 -4.97 -2.69
CA ALA A 99 12.07 -4.24 -3.61
C ALA A 99 12.19 -4.78 -5.04
N LYS A 100 11.18 -4.51 -5.87
CA LYS A 100 11.19 -4.88 -7.29
C LYS A 100 11.75 -3.73 -8.14
N ILE A 101 12.49 -4.08 -9.17
CA ILE A 101 12.84 -3.12 -10.22
C ILE A 101 11.65 -3.02 -11.17
N VAL A 102 11.06 -1.84 -11.27
CA VAL A 102 10.00 -1.53 -12.22
C VAL A 102 10.43 -0.32 -13.02
N GLU A 103 10.46 -0.46 -14.34
CA GLU A 103 10.83 0.60 -15.27
C GLU A 103 9.63 1.11 -16.02
N SER A 104 9.65 2.39 -16.35
CA SER A 104 8.68 3.05 -17.22
C SER A 104 9.42 4.01 -18.13
N SER A 105 9.10 4.02 -19.41
CA SER A 105 9.63 5.03 -20.35
C SER A 105 8.97 6.41 -20.21
N ARG A 106 7.94 6.53 -19.34
CA ARG A 106 7.08 7.71 -19.25
C ARG A 106 6.99 8.30 -17.84
N ALA A 107 7.62 7.67 -16.83
CA ALA A 107 7.51 8.09 -15.44
C ALA A 107 8.76 7.74 -14.65
N ILE A 108 9.07 8.52 -13.64
CA ILE A 108 9.97 8.13 -12.57
C ILE A 108 9.22 7.09 -11.73
N VAL A 109 9.84 5.95 -11.43
CA VAL A 109 9.24 4.92 -10.58
C VAL A 109 10.12 4.72 -9.35
N PHE A 110 9.53 4.81 -8.16
CA PHE A 110 10.19 4.42 -6.92
C PHE A 110 9.40 3.26 -6.29
N PHE A 111 10.01 2.08 -6.28
CA PHE A 111 9.44 0.89 -5.68
C PHE A 111 10.05 0.70 -4.29
N VAL A 112 9.24 0.91 -3.25
CA VAL A 112 9.70 0.96 -1.85
C VAL A 112 9.63 -0.41 -1.20
N ASN A 113 10.70 -0.77 -0.50
CA ASN A 113 10.73 -1.92 0.39
C ASN A 113 9.95 -1.61 1.68
N PRO A 114 8.94 -2.41 2.07
CA PRO A 114 8.11 -2.12 3.23
C PRO A 114 8.89 -2.15 4.55
N HIS A 115 10.00 -2.89 4.59
CA HIS A 115 10.78 -3.12 5.82
C HIS A 115 12.00 -2.20 5.97
N GLY A 116 12.41 -1.51 4.91
CA GLY A 116 13.66 -0.74 4.89
C GLY A 116 14.91 -1.63 4.99
N ILE A 117 14.84 -2.87 4.49
CA ILE A 117 15.97 -3.81 4.44
C ILE A 117 16.76 -3.66 3.15
N GLU A 118 17.91 -4.35 3.06
CA GLU A 118 18.74 -4.37 1.86
C GLU A 118 17.99 -4.96 0.67
N ASN A 119 18.24 -4.42 -0.52
CA ASN A 119 17.76 -4.97 -1.79
C ASN A 119 18.86 -5.78 -2.48
N GLY A 120 18.49 -6.60 -3.46
CA GLY A 120 19.44 -7.35 -4.29
C GLY A 120 20.32 -8.35 -3.54
N ARG A 121 19.92 -8.77 -2.35
CA ARG A 121 20.63 -9.79 -1.56
C ARG A 121 20.20 -11.19 -2.00
N GLU A 122 21.04 -12.16 -1.69
CA GLU A 122 20.74 -13.58 -1.90
C GLU A 122 19.52 -14.05 -1.08
N ALA A 123 18.84 -15.08 -1.57
CA ALA A 123 17.63 -15.63 -0.94
C ALA A 123 17.82 -15.96 0.55
N ALA A 124 18.99 -16.49 0.91
CA ALA A 124 19.33 -16.83 2.29
C ALA A 124 19.25 -15.63 3.26
N TYR A 125 19.59 -14.43 2.80
CA TYR A 125 19.45 -13.20 3.61
C TYR A 125 17.99 -12.92 3.97
N TYR A 126 17.10 -12.99 2.99
CA TYR A 126 15.66 -12.75 3.23
C TYR A 126 15.03 -13.87 4.04
N ASP A 127 15.47 -15.11 3.84
CA ASP A 127 15.03 -16.27 4.62
C ASP A 127 15.42 -16.15 6.09
N ALA A 128 16.63 -15.68 6.38
CA ALA A 128 17.07 -15.42 7.75
C ALA A 128 16.21 -14.36 8.43
N LEU A 129 15.91 -13.25 7.73
CA LEU A 129 15.03 -12.20 8.25
C LEU A 129 13.58 -12.71 8.46
N ARG A 130 13.05 -13.50 7.52
CA ARG A 130 11.69 -14.07 7.60
C ARG A 130 11.54 -15.04 8.77
N LYS A 131 12.57 -15.84 9.06
CA LYS A 131 12.58 -16.78 10.19
C LYS A 131 12.95 -16.12 11.51
N GLY A 132 13.64 -15.00 11.47
CA GLY A 132 14.13 -14.25 12.64
C GLY A 132 13.33 -12.99 12.94
N GLU A 133 13.99 -11.84 12.79
CA GLU A 133 13.49 -10.51 13.20
C GLU A 133 12.13 -10.14 12.59
N LEU A 134 11.88 -10.51 11.33
CA LEU A 134 10.65 -10.21 10.60
C LEU A 134 9.64 -11.37 10.60
N SER A 135 9.86 -12.40 11.43
CA SER A 135 8.91 -13.50 11.56
C SER A 135 7.56 -13.01 12.06
N GLY A 136 6.51 -13.21 11.24
CA GLY A 136 5.14 -12.83 11.61
C GLY A 136 4.97 -11.33 11.89
N TYR A 137 5.73 -10.47 11.22
CA TYR A 137 5.64 -9.02 11.43
C TYR A 137 4.19 -8.50 11.30
N GLY A 138 3.80 -7.62 12.21
CA GLY A 138 2.45 -7.06 12.27
C GLY A 138 1.38 -8.00 12.85
N PHE A 139 1.68 -9.29 13.07
CA PHE A 139 0.74 -10.27 13.62
C PHE A 139 0.92 -10.55 15.11
N ARG A 140 1.91 -9.95 15.76
CA ARG A 140 2.12 -10.14 17.20
C ARG A 140 1.14 -9.29 17.99
N ASN A 141 0.24 -9.93 18.73
CA ASN A 141 -0.80 -9.23 19.50
C ASN A 141 -0.21 -8.22 20.51
N SER A 142 0.94 -8.54 21.13
CA SER A 142 1.62 -7.63 22.07
C SER A 142 2.11 -6.32 21.44
N GLU A 143 2.51 -6.34 20.16
CA GLU A 143 2.92 -5.15 19.41
C GLU A 143 1.71 -4.29 19.00
N ASN A 144 0.53 -4.89 18.92
CA ASN A 144 -0.70 -4.28 18.42
C ASN A 144 -1.59 -3.69 19.52
N LEU A 145 -1.14 -3.70 20.80
CA LEU A 145 -1.92 -3.16 21.94
C LEU A 145 -1.97 -1.62 21.93
N LYS A 146 -0.92 -0.96 21.46
CA LYS A 146 -0.82 0.50 21.38
C LYS A 146 -0.48 0.93 19.97
N PRO A 147 -1.05 2.02 19.45
CA PRO A 147 -0.77 2.46 18.07
C PRO A 147 0.69 2.78 17.83
N GLU A 148 1.44 3.23 18.84
CA GLU A 148 2.87 3.55 18.74
C GLU A 148 3.76 2.33 18.53
N THR A 149 3.33 1.15 18.94
CA THR A 149 4.11 -0.10 18.87
C THR A 149 3.75 -0.98 17.67
N VAL A 150 2.69 -0.64 16.94
CA VAL A 150 2.26 -1.38 15.75
C VAL A 150 3.36 -1.35 14.68
N TYR A 151 3.74 -2.51 14.18
CA TYR A 151 4.79 -2.67 13.16
C TYR A 151 4.59 -1.77 11.92
N PHE A 152 3.34 -1.60 11.49
CA PHE A 152 2.99 -0.85 10.27
C PHE A 152 3.26 0.65 10.39
N ARG A 153 3.47 1.19 11.58
CA ARG A 153 3.78 2.61 11.82
C ARG A 153 4.93 3.09 10.94
N PHE A 154 6.09 2.47 11.07
CA PHE A 154 7.26 2.87 10.31
C PHE A 154 7.19 2.46 8.82
N MET A 155 6.42 1.42 8.50
CA MET A 155 6.15 1.05 7.12
C MET A 155 5.43 2.18 6.37
N ILE A 156 4.40 2.77 6.97
CA ILE A 156 3.66 3.90 6.41
C ILE A 156 4.54 5.15 6.34
N LEU A 157 5.29 5.46 7.41
CA LEU A 157 6.17 6.64 7.44
C LEU A 157 7.29 6.56 6.38
N ARG A 158 7.81 5.38 6.08
CA ARG A 158 8.71 5.17 4.94
C ARG A 158 8.03 5.51 3.61
N GLY A 159 6.77 5.15 3.44
CA GLY A 159 5.99 5.52 2.25
C GLY A 159 5.79 7.04 2.13
N VAL A 160 5.47 7.72 3.22
CA VAL A 160 5.37 9.19 3.25
C VAL A 160 6.72 9.83 2.87
N ARG A 161 7.82 9.39 3.46
CA ARG A 161 9.18 9.86 3.15
C ARG A 161 9.56 9.61 1.68
N ALA A 162 9.18 8.48 1.14
CA ALA A 162 9.42 8.15 -0.27
C ALA A 162 8.65 9.09 -1.23
N ALA A 163 7.43 9.49 -0.87
CA ALA A 163 6.67 10.48 -1.62
C ALA A 163 7.34 11.87 -1.58
N GLU A 164 7.85 12.30 -0.43
CA GLU A 164 8.62 13.54 -0.30
C GLU A 164 9.86 13.52 -1.19
N PHE A 165 10.59 12.40 -1.20
CA PHE A 165 11.77 12.23 -2.04
C PHE A 165 11.44 12.30 -3.53
N LEU A 166 10.40 11.60 -4.01
CA LEU A 166 9.98 11.70 -5.41
C LEU A 166 9.66 13.13 -5.83
N LYS A 167 9.00 13.88 -4.95
CA LYS A 167 8.68 15.31 -5.20
C LYS A 167 9.91 16.22 -5.20
N SER A 168 11.03 15.80 -4.65
CA SER A 168 12.30 16.56 -4.63
C SER A 168 13.19 16.29 -5.83
N LEU A 169 12.85 15.29 -6.68
CA LEU A 169 13.67 14.95 -7.84
C LEU A 169 13.54 16.02 -8.92
N PRO A 170 14.66 16.44 -9.53
CA PRO A 170 14.66 17.50 -10.56
C PRO A 170 13.85 17.13 -11.81
N GLU A 171 13.75 15.85 -12.15
CA GLU A 171 12.99 15.35 -13.30
C GLU A 171 11.48 15.35 -13.08
N TRP A 172 11.01 15.42 -11.83
CA TRP A 172 9.59 15.42 -11.52
C TRP A 172 8.90 16.68 -12.04
N ASN A 173 7.73 16.51 -12.67
CA ASN A 173 6.99 17.59 -13.32
C ASN A 173 6.24 18.54 -12.36
N GLY A 174 6.40 18.36 -11.05
CA GLY A 174 5.76 19.20 -10.03
C GLY A 174 4.23 18.99 -9.89
N LYS A 175 3.64 18.08 -10.68
CA LYS A 175 2.17 17.97 -10.81
C LYS A 175 1.66 16.57 -10.54
N THR A 176 2.27 15.53 -11.09
CA THR A 176 1.69 14.19 -11.13
C THR A 176 2.46 13.24 -10.23
N LEU A 177 1.78 12.76 -9.19
CA LEU A 177 2.25 11.68 -8.32
C LEU A 177 1.17 10.61 -8.23
N LYS A 178 1.42 9.47 -8.84
CA LYS A 178 0.58 8.29 -8.76
C LYS A 178 1.09 7.36 -7.66
N VAL A 179 0.18 6.85 -6.81
CA VAL A 179 0.51 5.88 -5.75
C VAL A 179 -0.18 4.57 -6.05
N ILE A 180 0.59 3.48 -6.06
CA ILE A 180 0.13 2.17 -6.55
C ILE A 180 0.51 1.08 -5.55
N GLY A 181 -0.43 0.20 -5.24
CA GLY A 181 -0.14 -0.94 -4.37
C GLY A 181 -1.09 -2.11 -4.55
N GLY A 182 -0.61 -3.31 -4.20
CA GLY A 182 -1.40 -4.53 -4.17
C GLY A 182 -1.40 -5.18 -2.80
N SER A 183 -2.54 -5.70 -2.33
CA SER A 183 -2.68 -6.35 -1.04
C SER A 183 -2.19 -5.44 0.11
N GLN A 184 -1.18 -5.84 0.87
CA GLN A 184 -0.53 -4.98 1.88
C GLN A 184 0.00 -3.68 1.25
N GLY A 185 0.47 -3.71 0.00
CA GLY A 185 0.87 -2.50 -0.71
C GLY A 185 -0.28 -1.55 -0.97
N ALA A 186 -1.51 -2.04 -1.16
CA ALA A 186 -2.70 -1.20 -1.30
C ALA A 186 -3.08 -0.54 0.04
N PHE A 187 -2.91 -1.23 1.16
CA PHE A 187 -2.98 -0.61 2.49
C PHE A 187 -1.98 0.54 2.62
N GLN A 188 -0.70 0.32 2.27
CA GLN A 188 0.33 1.36 2.29
C GLN A 188 -0.02 2.53 1.36
N ALA A 189 -0.47 2.24 0.13
CA ALA A 189 -0.86 3.26 -0.85
C ALA A 189 -2.02 4.12 -0.35
N THR A 190 -3.05 3.51 0.23
CA THR A 190 -4.20 4.23 0.81
C THR A 190 -3.76 5.11 1.97
N ALA A 191 -2.96 4.55 2.90
CA ALA A 191 -2.44 5.30 4.05
C ALA A 191 -1.58 6.50 3.61
N VAL A 192 -0.66 6.29 2.66
CA VAL A 192 0.17 7.37 2.13
C VAL A 192 -0.68 8.45 1.46
N CYS A 193 -1.64 8.08 0.58
CA CYS A 193 -2.54 9.05 -0.06
C CYS A 193 -3.41 9.81 0.94
N GLY A 194 -3.78 9.19 2.06
CA GLY A 194 -4.53 9.86 3.14
C GLY A 194 -3.68 10.79 4.00
N LEU A 195 -2.36 10.62 4.03
CA LEU A 195 -1.45 11.36 4.91
C LEU A 195 -0.65 12.45 4.21
N ILE A 196 -0.55 12.41 2.87
CA ILE A 196 0.19 13.42 2.09
C ILE A 196 -0.75 14.29 1.27
N ASP A 197 -0.28 15.48 0.92
CA ASP A 197 -0.89 16.29 -0.12
C ASP A 197 -0.23 16.05 -1.48
N GLY A 198 -1.00 16.27 -2.57
CA GLY A 198 -0.48 16.27 -3.95
C GLY A 198 -0.31 14.87 -4.57
N ALA A 199 -0.84 13.79 -3.97
CA ALA A 199 -1.13 12.59 -4.74
C ALA A 199 -2.22 12.91 -5.77
N THR A 200 -2.05 12.45 -7.01
CA THR A 200 -2.98 12.75 -8.12
C THR A 200 -3.80 11.56 -8.56
N GLU A 201 -3.35 10.37 -8.27
CA GLU A 201 -4.07 9.11 -8.49
C GLU A 201 -3.65 8.07 -7.45
N CYS A 202 -4.60 7.23 -7.03
CA CYS A 202 -4.36 6.07 -6.17
C CYS A 202 -4.91 4.81 -6.83
N HIS A 203 -4.04 3.82 -7.10
CA HIS A 203 -4.42 2.56 -7.72
C HIS A 203 -4.22 1.40 -6.74
N LEU A 204 -5.29 0.71 -6.42
CA LEU A 204 -5.36 -0.32 -5.39
C LEU A 204 -5.78 -1.66 -6.01
N ALA A 205 -4.94 -2.67 -5.91
CA ALA A 205 -5.30 -4.03 -6.24
C ALA A 205 -5.52 -4.85 -4.96
N ILE A 206 -6.66 -5.55 -4.88
CA ILE A 206 -6.98 -6.46 -3.75
C ILE A 206 -6.63 -5.84 -2.38
N PRO A 207 -7.21 -4.68 -2.00
CA PRO A 207 -6.77 -3.93 -0.82
C PRO A 207 -6.88 -4.73 0.48
N TRP A 208 -5.77 -4.80 1.21
CA TRP A 208 -5.68 -5.48 2.49
C TRP A 208 -5.99 -4.57 3.67
N PHE A 209 -6.25 -5.18 4.83
CA PHE A 209 -6.40 -4.53 6.14
C PHE A 209 -7.63 -3.62 6.24
N CYS A 210 -8.68 -3.97 5.50
CA CYS A 210 -9.95 -3.23 5.48
C CYS A 210 -10.95 -3.82 6.48
N ASP A 211 -11.60 -2.97 7.27
CA ASP A 211 -12.67 -3.33 8.21
C ASP A 211 -12.24 -4.36 9.26
N LEU A 212 -11.23 -4.01 10.04
CA LEU A 212 -10.65 -4.91 11.06
C LEU A 212 -11.70 -5.40 12.09
N GLY A 213 -12.69 -4.60 12.39
CA GLY A 213 -13.80 -4.94 13.28
C GLY A 213 -14.91 -5.76 12.64
N GLY A 214 -14.85 -6.09 11.36
CA GLY A 214 -15.91 -6.76 10.61
C GLY A 214 -16.35 -8.11 11.16
N ILE A 215 -15.47 -8.82 11.88
CA ILE A 215 -15.78 -10.10 12.53
C ILE A 215 -16.93 -9.94 13.54
N ALA A 216 -16.94 -8.85 14.31
CA ALA A 216 -18.01 -8.56 15.25
C ALA A 216 -19.38 -8.32 14.58
N LYS A 217 -19.40 -8.13 13.27
CA LYS A 217 -20.62 -8.03 12.44
C LYS A 217 -20.89 -9.31 11.63
N GLY A 218 -20.25 -10.43 11.96
CA GLY A 218 -20.42 -11.70 11.26
C GLY A 218 -19.74 -11.78 9.89
N ARG A 219 -18.82 -10.86 9.56
CA ARG A 219 -18.13 -10.85 8.28
C ARG A 219 -16.92 -11.79 8.26
N VAL A 220 -16.51 -12.20 7.07
CA VAL A 220 -15.32 -13.02 6.87
C VAL A 220 -14.10 -12.30 7.45
N ARG A 221 -13.33 -13.02 8.29
CA ARG A 221 -12.13 -12.45 8.93
C ARG A 221 -11.08 -11.99 7.92
N GLY A 222 -10.86 -12.78 6.88
CA GLY A 222 -9.70 -12.61 6.02
C GLY A 222 -8.39 -13.02 6.70
N TRP A 223 -7.28 -12.83 5.99
CA TRP A 223 -5.95 -13.06 6.52
C TRP A 223 -5.39 -11.77 7.12
N ARG A 224 -5.49 -11.63 8.43
CA ARG A 224 -5.06 -10.44 9.18
C ARG A 224 -4.85 -10.78 10.66
N PRO A 225 -4.08 -9.97 11.43
CA PRO A 225 -3.96 -10.15 12.88
C PRO A 225 -5.32 -10.02 13.59
N ASP A 226 -5.39 -10.53 14.80
CA ASP A 226 -6.54 -10.28 15.67
C ASP A 226 -6.67 -8.79 15.97
N LEU A 227 -7.90 -8.30 15.99
CA LEU A 227 -8.13 -6.90 16.32
C LEU A 227 -7.65 -6.62 17.75
N GLN A 228 -6.70 -5.71 17.85
CA GLN A 228 -6.17 -5.18 19.10
C GLN A 228 -6.41 -3.66 19.13
N PRO A 229 -6.44 -3.03 20.32
CA PRO A 229 -6.75 -1.60 20.44
C PRO A 229 -5.89 -0.68 19.57
N GLY A 230 -4.61 -0.97 19.43
CA GLY A 230 -3.69 -0.14 18.61
C GLY A 230 -3.95 -0.22 17.11
N LEU A 231 -4.59 -1.28 16.62
CA LEU A 231 -4.81 -1.47 15.18
C LEU A 231 -5.90 -0.55 14.59
N GLY A 232 -6.75 0.06 15.39
CA GLY A 232 -7.75 1.00 14.90
C GLY A 232 -7.15 2.16 14.11
N CYS A 233 -5.97 2.64 14.51
CA CYS A 233 -5.24 3.69 13.79
C CYS A 233 -4.65 3.22 12.44
N TYR A 234 -4.77 1.95 12.10
CA TYR A 234 -4.19 1.33 10.90
C TYR A 234 -5.22 0.68 9.99
N ASP A 235 -6.50 0.67 10.36
CA ASP A 235 -7.54 0.17 9.45
C ASP A 235 -7.56 1.01 8.17
N THR A 236 -7.43 0.34 7.02
CA THR A 236 -7.35 0.99 5.71
C THR A 236 -8.57 1.88 5.44
N VAL A 237 -9.73 1.50 5.97
CA VAL A 237 -10.98 2.26 5.76
C VAL A 237 -10.95 3.64 6.44
N ASN A 238 -10.16 3.81 7.50
CA ASN A 238 -10.02 5.10 8.19
C ASN A 238 -9.14 6.07 7.37
N PHE A 239 -8.11 5.58 6.69
CA PHE A 239 -7.33 6.42 5.76
C PHE A 239 -8.14 6.86 4.54
N ALA A 240 -9.07 6.02 4.07
CA ALA A 240 -9.88 6.31 2.88
C ALA A 240 -10.61 7.65 2.96
N ALA A 241 -11.14 8.02 4.12
CA ALA A 241 -11.85 9.27 4.33
C ALA A 241 -10.96 10.52 4.13
N ARG A 242 -9.64 10.36 4.12
CA ARG A 242 -8.62 11.43 3.98
C ARG A 242 -7.94 11.46 2.63
N VAL A 243 -8.18 10.47 1.78
CA VAL A 243 -7.70 10.48 0.38
C VAL A 243 -8.37 11.62 -0.36
N LYS A 244 -7.58 12.39 -1.14
CA LYS A 244 -8.06 13.58 -1.86
C LYS A 244 -7.97 13.43 -3.40
N CYS A 245 -7.38 12.36 -3.89
CA CYS A 245 -7.19 12.11 -5.32
C CYS A 245 -8.15 11.04 -5.84
N PRO A 246 -8.37 10.95 -7.14
CA PRO A 246 -9.08 9.83 -7.77
C PRO A 246 -8.53 8.48 -7.34
N VAL A 247 -9.43 7.51 -7.08
CA VAL A 247 -9.08 6.16 -6.64
C VAL A 247 -9.64 5.12 -7.61
N ARG A 248 -8.80 4.17 -7.99
CA ARG A 248 -9.21 2.97 -8.73
C ARG A 248 -8.92 1.73 -7.91
N ILE A 249 -9.92 0.86 -7.75
CA ILE A 249 -9.82 -0.40 -7.01
C ILE A 249 -10.09 -1.55 -7.98
N ASP A 250 -9.27 -2.59 -7.92
CA ASP A 250 -9.49 -3.88 -8.59
C ASP A 250 -9.43 -4.99 -7.53
N ALA A 251 -10.49 -5.79 -7.37
CA ALA A 251 -10.59 -6.78 -6.32
C ALA A 251 -11.38 -8.02 -6.74
N GLY A 252 -11.19 -9.11 -6.01
CA GLY A 252 -11.88 -10.36 -6.21
C GLY A 252 -13.13 -10.48 -5.33
N LEU A 253 -14.24 -10.96 -5.90
CA LEU A 253 -15.44 -11.26 -5.11
C LEU A 253 -15.28 -12.52 -4.25
N SER A 254 -14.36 -13.41 -4.61
CA SER A 254 -14.08 -14.65 -3.89
C SER A 254 -12.83 -14.55 -3.01
N ASP A 255 -12.30 -13.35 -2.80
CA ASP A 255 -11.08 -13.13 -2.02
C ASP A 255 -11.36 -13.36 -0.52
N TRP A 256 -10.79 -14.45 0.00
CA TRP A 256 -10.87 -14.80 1.42
C TRP A 256 -9.71 -14.21 2.23
N VAL A 257 -8.66 -13.70 1.58
CA VAL A 257 -7.51 -13.02 2.22
C VAL A 257 -7.87 -11.56 2.50
N CYS A 258 -8.38 -10.86 1.48
CA CYS A 258 -8.89 -9.50 1.54
C CYS A 258 -10.39 -9.48 1.24
N PRO A 259 -11.25 -9.77 2.24
CA PRO A 259 -12.67 -10.01 2.00
C PRO A 259 -13.35 -8.85 1.27
N PRO A 260 -14.20 -9.14 0.26
CA PRO A 260 -14.85 -8.11 -0.54
C PRO A 260 -15.72 -7.15 0.27
N SER A 261 -16.29 -7.59 1.40
CA SER A 261 -17.04 -6.70 2.32
C SER A 261 -16.18 -5.56 2.86
N GLY A 262 -14.92 -5.84 3.24
CA GLY A 262 -13.98 -4.82 3.69
C GLY A 262 -13.57 -3.87 2.54
N VAL A 263 -13.41 -4.41 1.33
CA VAL A 263 -13.08 -3.62 0.14
C VAL A 263 -14.25 -2.67 -0.22
N TRP A 264 -15.50 -3.12 -0.10
CA TRP A 264 -16.67 -2.26 -0.27
C TRP A 264 -16.73 -1.14 0.75
N ILE A 265 -16.42 -1.43 2.02
CA ILE A 265 -16.38 -0.40 3.08
C ILE A 265 -15.27 0.62 2.80
N LEU A 266 -14.10 0.17 2.32
CA LEU A 266 -13.07 1.07 1.84
C LEU A 266 -13.61 2.02 0.75
N TYR A 267 -14.28 1.46 -0.28
CA TYR A 267 -14.88 2.22 -1.36
C TYR A 267 -15.93 3.22 -0.85
N ASN A 268 -16.81 2.79 0.05
CA ASN A 268 -17.86 3.64 0.63
C ASN A 268 -17.29 4.81 1.43
N ASN A 269 -16.13 4.61 2.09
CA ASN A 269 -15.49 5.66 2.90
C ASN A 269 -14.66 6.66 2.08
N LEU A 270 -14.37 6.40 0.80
CA LEU A 270 -13.70 7.36 -0.07
C LEU A 270 -14.60 8.57 -0.34
N LYS A 271 -14.12 9.76 0.02
CA LYS A 271 -14.80 11.06 -0.15
C LYS A 271 -14.22 11.86 -1.33
N VAL A 272 -13.90 11.18 -2.41
CA VAL A 272 -13.26 11.77 -3.59
C VAL A 272 -14.26 11.95 -4.74
N PRO A 273 -14.07 12.94 -5.63
CA PRO A 273 -14.99 13.22 -6.72
C PRO A 273 -15.01 12.14 -7.79
N PHE A 274 -13.94 11.34 -7.89
CA PHE A 274 -13.83 10.25 -8.85
C PHE A 274 -13.28 9.01 -8.17
N LYS A 275 -14.11 7.98 -8.10
CA LYS A 275 -13.70 6.65 -7.65
C LYS A 275 -14.30 5.59 -8.53
N SER A 276 -13.58 4.50 -8.74
CA SER A 276 -14.10 3.33 -9.47
C SER A 276 -13.60 2.06 -8.81
N MET A 277 -14.42 1.03 -8.84
CA MET A 277 -14.08 -0.29 -8.36
C MET A 277 -14.52 -1.35 -9.36
N THR A 278 -13.63 -2.25 -9.70
CA THR A 278 -13.93 -3.45 -10.47
C THR A 278 -13.85 -4.66 -9.56
N MET A 279 -14.99 -5.32 -9.38
CA MET A 279 -15.08 -6.59 -8.64
C MET A 279 -15.13 -7.74 -9.65
N ARG A 280 -14.25 -8.74 -9.47
CA ARG A 280 -14.10 -9.86 -10.41
C ARG A 280 -14.62 -11.13 -9.78
N GLN A 281 -15.61 -11.73 -10.43
CA GLN A 281 -16.13 -13.04 -10.02
C GLN A 281 -15.07 -14.13 -10.22
N GLY A 282 -14.99 -15.10 -9.31
CA GLY A 282 -14.05 -16.21 -9.41
C GLY A 282 -12.58 -15.85 -9.16
N LEU A 283 -12.27 -14.57 -8.96
CA LEU A 283 -10.96 -14.14 -8.50
C LEU A 283 -10.93 -14.22 -6.98
N ASP A 284 -10.00 -15.02 -6.43
CA ASP A 284 -9.60 -14.94 -5.02
C ASP A 284 -8.51 -13.86 -4.84
N HIS A 285 -7.56 -14.07 -3.94
CA HIS A 285 -6.53 -13.04 -3.65
C HIS A 285 -5.63 -12.71 -4.85
N ALA A 286 -5.34 -13.63 -5.75
CA ALA A 286 -4.46 -13.41 -6.90
C ALA A 286 -4.71 -14.41 -8.05
N VAL A 287 -5.55 -15.41 -7.83
CA VAL A 287 -5.73 -16.54 -8.74
C VAL A 287 -7.19 -16.68 -9.14
N TYR A 288 -7.44 -16.92 -10.42
CA TYR A 288 -8.76 -17.31 -10.93
C TYR A 288 -8.95 -18.81 -10.76
N HIS A 289 -9.97 -19.20 -10.00
CA HIS A 289 -10.33 -20.59 -9.80
C HIS A 289 -11.43 -21.01 -10.79
N GLY A 290 -11.07 -21.89 -11.71
CA GLY A 290 -12.01 -22.55 -12.59
C GLY A 290 -12.66 -21.67 -13.68
N PHE A 291 -12.16 -20.45 -13.90
CA PHE A 291 -12.66 -19.52 -14.91
C PHE A 291 -11.56 -19.11 -15.88
N ASP A 292 -11.94 -18.91 -17.14
CA ASP A 292 -11.10 -18.17 -18.06
C ASP A 292 -11.04 -16.70 -17.61
N ARG A 293 -9.83 -16.22 -17.38
CA ARG A 293 -9.54 -14.85 -16.98
C ARG A 293 -10.23 -13.79 -17.85
N ASN A 294 -10.44 -14.08 -19.13
CA ASN A 294 -11.05 -13.18 -20.10
C ASN A 294 -12.57 -13.27 -20.13
N ALA A 295 -13.13 -14.40 -19.69
CA ALA A 295 -14.58 -14.67 -19.70
C ALA A 295 -15.29 -14.40 -18.37
N VAL A 296 -14.55 -14.04 -17.31
CA VAL A 296 -15.13 -13.84 -15.98
C VAL A 296 -15.94 -12.55 -15.92
N PRO A 297 -17.18 -12.59 -15.36
CA PRO A 297 -17.97 -11.39 -15.14
C PRO A 297 -17.22 -10.36 -14.30
N ARG A 298 -17.27 -9.11 -14.73
CA ARG A 298 -16.67 -7.95 -14.04
C ARG A 298 -17.77 -6.96 -13.72
N TYR A 299 -17.83 -6.57 -12.48
CA TYR A 299 -18.79 -5.56 -12.02
C TYR A 299 -17.99 -4.27 -11.75
N THR A 300 -18.31 -3.22 -12.49
CA THR A 300 -17.64 -1.93 -12.34
C THR A 300 -18.61 -0.92 -11.77
N VAL A 301 -18.27 -0.32 -10.66
CA VAL A 301 -18.97 0.81 -10.05
C VAL A 301 -18.12 2.05 -10.27
N LYS A 302 -18.75 3.14 -10.69
CA LYS A 302 -18.12 4.46 -10.90
C LYS A 302 -19.02 5.52 -10.29
N GLU A 303 -18.43 6.46 -9.62
CA GLU A 303 -19.06 7.69 -9.12
C GLU A 303 -18.17 8.88 -9.46
#